data_b0388b3f9acb43e8cfb968287f2a40bf
#
_entry.id   b0388b3f9acb43e8cfb968287f2a40bf
#
_cell.length_a   1.000
_cell.length_b   1.000
_cell.length_c   1.000
_cell.angle_alpha   90.00
_cell.angle_beta   90.00
_cell.angle_gamma   90.00
#
_symmetry.space_group_name_H-M   'P 1'
#
loop_
_entity.id
_entity.type
_entity.pdbx_description
1 polymer ?
#
loop_
_entity_poly.entity_id
_entity_poly.type
_entity_poly.pdbx_seq_one_letter_code
_entity_poly.pdbx_strand_id
1 'polypeptide(L)'
;MKRFPCGLFVYIFTAVLLAIPAPSALSRGGAFDNDSNWMFGDWGGERTRLQTKGISFIGDYVGEAATNIDGGFDDDTVTRYADQFTFGIDIDLEKLLGWRGSRFHFAATERDGDSLSADRISDPRAPELAATQEIFGRGETWRLTDFWFSQQFMDGEFEIKAGRFGVGEDFNVFECDFQNLA
;
A
#
# COMPACT_ATOMS: atom_id res chain seq x y z
N MET A 1 26.39 6.41 -9.02
CA MET A 1 25.85 5.30 -8.28
C MET A 1 24.50 4.93 -8.91
N LYS A 2 24.35 3.73 -9.48
CA LYS A 2 23.11 3.29 -10.11
C LYS A 2 22.12 2.92 -8.99
N ARG A 3 21.00 3.63 -8.89
CA ARG A 3 19.90 3.29 -7.98
C ARG A 3 19.21 2.04 -8.53
N PHE A 4 19.09 0.98 -7.75
CA PHE A 4 18.25 -0.17 -8.06
C PHE A 4 16.83 0.17 -7.59
N PRO A 5 15.80 -0.04 -8.44
CA PRO A 5 14.43 0.08 -7.96
C PRO A 5 14.15 -1.04 -6.96
N CYS A 6 13.71 -0.68 -5.79
CA CYS A 6 13.28 -1.60 -4.74
C CYS A 6 11.79 -1.90 -4.96
N GLY A 7 11.47 -3.17 -4.98
CA GLY A 7 10.10 -3.64 -4.84
C GLY A 7 9.34 -3.94 -6.14
N LEU A 8 9.14 -5.22 -6.38
CA LEU A 8 8.09 -5.73 -7.28
C LEU A 8 6.80 -5.80 -6.46
N PHE A 9 5.99 -4.73 -6.49
CA PHE A 9 4.66 -4.75 -5.91
C PHE A 9 3.67 -5.42 -6.85
N VAL A 10 2.96 -6.41 -6.36
CA VAL A 10 1.86 -7.06 -7.08
C VAL A 10 0.57 -6.30 -6.76
N TYR A 11 0.09 -5.49 -7.72
CA TYR A 11 -1.16 -4.74 -7.58
C TYR A 11 -2.34 -5.59 -8.07
N ILE A 12 -3.25 -6.01 -7.20
CA ILE A 12 -4.47 -6.73 -7.58
C ILE A 12 -5.69 -5.83 -7.38
N PHE A 13 -6.32 -5.45 -8.47
CA PHE A 13 -7.55 -4.68 -8.47
C PHE A 13 -8.73 -5.56 -8.92
N THR A 14 -9.72 -5.76 -8.07
CA THR A 14 -10.98 -6.37 -8.51
C THR A 14 -11.84 -5.27 -9.17
N ALA A 15 -11.84 -5.24 -10.51
CA ALA A 15 -12.55 -4.24 -11.28
C ALA A 15 -14.06 -4.47 -11.26
N VAL A 16 -14.81 -3.50 -10.77
CA VAL A 16 -16.20 -3.32 -11.16
C VAL A 16 -16.22 -2.78 -12.59
N LEU A 17 -16.57 -3.62 -13.55
CA LEU A 17 -16.64 -3.29 -14.97
C LEU A 17 -17.84 -2.37 -15.21
N LEU A 18 -17.61 -1.07 -15.29
CA LEU A 18 -18.49 -0.15 -16.00
C LEU A 18 -18.02 -0.12 -17.46
N ALA A 19 -18.82 -0.67 -18.36
CA ALA A 19 -18.55 -0.66 -19.80
C ALA A 19 -18.64 0.78 -20.32
N ILE A 20 -17.49 1.44 -20.48
CA ILE A 20 -17.37 2.72 -21.20
C ILE A 20 -16.87 2.40 -22.61
N PRO A 21 -17.49 2.92 -23.68
CA PRO A 21 -16.99 2.70 -25.04
C PRO A 21 -15.60 3.31 -25.21
N ALA A 22 -14.63 2.48 -25.57
CA ALA A 22 -13.24 2.86 -25.75
C ALA A 22 -13.05 3.71 -27.02
N PRO A 23 -12.39 4.86 -26.94
CA PRO A 23 -11.76 5.43 -28.13
C PRO A 23 -10.51 4.60 -28.48
N SER A 24 -10.41 4.18 -29.73
CA SER A 24 -9.27 3.47 -30.27
C SER A 24 -8.06 4.40 -30.41
N ALA A 25 -7.29 4.51 -29.33
CA ALA A 25 -5.96 5.11 -29.33
C ALA A 25 -4.99 4.12 -28.70
N LEU A 26 -3.83 3.92 -29.34
CA LEU A 26 -2.77 2.99 -28.95
C LEU A 26 -2.59 2.96 -27.42
N SER A 27 -3.11 1.91 -26.79
CA SER A 27 -2.88 1.67 -25.37
C SER A 27 -1.45 1.14 -25.22
N ARG A 28 -0.54 2.01 -24.84
CA ARG A 28 0.74 1.61 -24.26
C ARG A 28 0.44 1.13 -22.84
N GLY A 29 0.60 -0.17 -22.60
CA GLY A 29 0.46 -0.79 -21.30
C GLY A 29 -0.94 -1.35 -21.03
N GLY A 30 -1.23 -2.53 -21.60
CA GLY A 30 -2.35 -3.38 -21.21
C GLY A 30 -2.16 -3.94 -19.80
N ALA A 31 -3.20 -4.58 -19.24
CA ALA A 31 -3.06 -5.33 -18.00
C ALA A 31 -2.04 -6.47 -18.19
N PHE A 32 -1.17 -6.67 -17.20
CA PHE A 32 -0.10 -7.68 -17.21
C PHE A 32 0.97 -7.49 -18.31
N ASP A 33 1.07 -6.30 -18.88
CA ASP A 33 2.14 -5.95 -19.80
C ASP A 33 3.44 -5.72 -19.02
N ASN A 34 4.53 -6.40 -19.40
CA ASN A 34 5.83 -6.31 -18.73
C ASN A 34 6.46 -4.91 -18.82
N ASP A 35 6.06 -4.12 -19.81
CA ASP A 35 6.52 -2.73 -19.97
C ASP A 35 5.62 -1.72 -19.24
N SER A 36 4.54 -2.19 -18.59
CA SER A 36 3.65 -1.35 -17.80
C SER A 36 4.17 -1.18 -16.37
N ASN A 37 4.14 0.05 -15.86
CA ASN A 37 4.41 0.33 -14.45
C ASN A 37 3.27 -0.15 -13.53
N TRP A 38 2.15 -0.57 -14.09
CA TRP A 38 0.95 -0.98 -13.35
C TRP A 38 0.46 -2.33 -13.82
N MET A 39 0.20 -3.23 -12.91
CA MET A 39 -0.27 -4.57 -13.19
C MET A 39 -1.53 -4.60 -14.06
N PHE A 40 -2.47 -3.69 -13.84
CA PHE A 40 -3.71 -3.58 -14.62
C PHE A 40 -3.63 -2.52 -15.74
N GLY A 41 -2.42 -2.08 -16.08
CA GLY A 41 -2.16 -1.17 -17.19
C GLY A 41 -2.76 0.22 -16.99
N ASP A 42 -2.89 0.95 -18.09
CA ASP A 42 -3.30 2.35 -18.13
C ASP A 42 -4.80 2.56 -18.39
N TRP A 43 -5.61 1.50 -18.31
CA TRP A 43 -7.07 1.55 -18.54
C TRP A 43 -7.48 2.24 -19.85
N GLY A 44 -6.71 2.01 -20.91
CA GLY A 44 -6.90 2.69 -22.20
C GLY A 44 -6.53 4.18 -22.19
N GLY A 45 -5.61 4.59 -21.32
CA GLY A 45 -5.15 5.98 -21.19
C GLY A 45 -5.86 6.78 -20.07
N GLU A 46 -6.90 6.23 -19.46
CA GLU A 46 -7.65 6.94 -18.42
C GLU A 46 -6.85 7.15 -17.15
N ARG A 47 -6.02 6.18 -16.76
CA ARG A 47 -5.15 6.32 -15.58
C ARG A 47 -4.18 7.48 -15.76
N THR A 48 -3.46 7.52 -16.87
CA THR A 48 -2.56 8.64 -17.21
C THR A 48 -3.34 9.97 -17.29
N ARG A 49 -4.53 9.97 -17.88
CA ARG A 49 -5.38 11.17 -17.97
C ARG A 49 -5.78 11.69 -16.58
N LEU A 50 -6.13 10.81 -15.65
CA LEU A 50 -6.47 11.18 -14.28
C LEU A 50 -5.24 11.70 -13.52
N GLN A 51 -4.09 11.04 -13.66
CA GLN A 51 -2.83 11.49 -13.05
C GLN A 51 -2.39 12.88 -13.53
N THR A 52 -2.55 13.15 -14.83
CA THR A 52 -2.26 14.50 -15.36
C THR A 52 -3.19 15.57 -14.80
N LYS A 53 -4.40 15.19 -14.40
CA LYS A 53 -5.36 16.06 -13.70
C LYS A 53 -5.14 16.11 -12.19
N GLY A 54 -4.17 15.39 -11.66
CA GLY A 54 -3.85 15.37 -10.23
C GLY A 54 -4.57 14.30 -9.43
N ILE A 55 -5.14 13.26 -10.06
CA ILE A 55 -5.81 12.16 -9.37
C ILE A 55 -5.04 10.87 -9.59
N SER A 56 -4.52 10.27 -8.53
CA SER A 56 -3.80 8.98 -8.57
C SER A 56 -4.49 7.97 -7.67
N PHE A 57 -4.62 6.74 -8.16
CA PHE A 57 -5.18 5.62 -7.38
C PHE A 57 -4.05 4.72 -6.89
N ILE A 58 -4.17 4.29 -5.64
CA ILE A 58 -3.32 3.34 -4.95
C ILE A 58 -4.09 2.05 -4.79
N GLY A 59 -3.46 0.93 -5.07
CA GLY A 59 -4.00 -0.40 -4.82
C GLY A 59 -2.84 -1.35 -4.62
N ASP A 60 -2.64 -1.79 -3.37
CA ASP A 60 -1.54 -2.64 -2.97
C ASP A 60 -2.07 -3.92 -2.33
N TYR A 61 -1.38 -5.01 -2.60
CA TYR A 61 -1.59 -6.28 -1.94
C TYR A 61 -0.26 -6.85 -1.49
N VAL A 62 -0.17 -7.17 -0.20
CA VAL A 62 0.99 -7.82 0.41
C VAL A 62 0.52 -9.12 1.04
N GLY A 63 1.17 -10.23 0.73
CA GLY A 63 0.94 -11.52 1.36
C GLY A 63 2.23 -12.05 1.97
N GLU A 64 2.17 -12.52 3.21
CA GLU A 64 3.30 -13.06 3.96
C GLU A 64 2.99 -14.46 4.46
N ALA A 65 3.80 -15.43 4.03
CA ALA A 65 3.75 -16.79 4.54
C ALA A 65 4.97 -17.05 5.42
N ALA A 66 4.75 -17.54 6.63
CA ALA A 66 5.79 -17.91 7.57
C ALA A 66 5.59 -19.34 8.06
N THR A 67 6.70 -20.07 8.24
CA THR A 67 6.68 -21.45 8.70
C THR A 67 7.59 -21.62 9.90
N ASN A 68 7.06 -22.17 11.00
CA ASN A 68 7.89 -22.68 12.09
C ASN A 68 8.50 -24.02 11.67
N ILE A 69 9.83 -24.10 11.66
CA ILE A 69 10.56 -25.32 11.28
C ILE A 69 10.97 -26.09 12.54
N ASP A 70 11.38 -25.37 13.57
CA ASP A 70 11.92 -25.94 14.81
C ASP A 70 11.85 -24.90 15.93
N GLY A 71 11.58 -25.31 17.16
CA GLY A 71 11.48 -24.43 18.31
C GLY A 71 10.14 -23.68 18.41
N GLY A 72 10.13 -22.63 19.22
CA GLY A 72 8.93 -21.92 19.60
C GLY A 72 8.30 -22.49 20.87
N PHE A 73 7.07 -22.07 21.17
CA PHE A 73 6.41 -22.48 22.41
C PHE A 73 5.96 -23.95 22.38
N ASP A 74 5.43 -24.44 21.27
CA ASP A 74 4.91 -25.80 21.15
C ASP A 74 5.71 -26.72 20.21
N ASP A 75 6.76 -26.19 19.57
CA ASP A 75 7.68 -26.94 18.69
C ASP A 75 6.99 -27.62 17.47
N ASP A 76 5.76 -27.25 17.16
CA ASP A 76 5.03 -27.80 16.01
C ASP A 76 5.42 -27.11 14.70
N THR A 77 5.70 -27.92 13.67
CA THR A 77 5.91 -27.41 12.31
C THR A 77 4.57 -26.99 11.70
N VAL A 78 4.39 -25.70 11.49
CA VAL A 78 3.17 -25.15 10.92
C VAL A 78 3.46 -23.93 10.05
N THR A 79 2.66 -23.77 9.01
CA THR A 79 2.69 -22.58 8.15
C THR A 79 1.47 -21.72 8.45
N ARG A 80 1.68 -20.41 8.53
CA ARG A 80 0.63 -19.39 8.62
C ARG A 80 0.77 -18.41 7.48
N TYR A 81 -0.36 -17.87 7.08
CA TYR A 81 -0.43 -16.85 6.03
C TYR A 81 -1.26 -15.67 6.53
N ALA A 82 -0.78 -14.49 6.25
CA ALA A 82 -1.50 -13.25 6.45
C ALA A 82 -1.40 -12.37 5.22
N ASP A 83 -2.41 -11.56 4.98
CA ASP A 83 -2.37 -10.61 3.89
C ASP A 83 -2.93 -9.23 4.25
N GLN A 84 -2.59 -8.29 3.41
CA GLN A 84 -3.05 -6.91 3.50
C GLN A 84 -3.43 -6.42 2.11
N PHE A 85 -4.62 -5.85 2.01
CA PHE A 85 -5.05 -5.10 0.86
C PHE A 85 -5.18 -3.62 1.23
N THR A 86 -4.61 -2.74 0.42
CA THR A 86 -4.73 -1.29 0.57
C THR A 86 -5.36 -0.68 -0.67
N PHE A 87 -6.36 0.14 -0.47
CA PHE A 87 -6.94 1.00 -1.49
C PHE A 87 -6.82 2.46 -1.07
N GLY A 88 -6.36 3.32 -1.99
CA GLY A 88 -6.19 4.72 -1.70
C GLY A 88 -6.33 5.62 -2.92
N ILE A 89 -6.36 6.92 -2.65
CA ILE A 89 -6.40 7.98 -3.64
C ILE A 89 -5.54 9.16 -3.18
N ASP A 90 -4.68 9.62 -4.08
CA ASP A 90 -3.95 10.87 -3.95
C ASP A 90 -4.52 11.92 -4.87
N ILE A 91 -4.77 13.11 -4.34
CA ILE A 91 -5.27 14.25 -5.10
C ILE A 91 -4.33 15.44 -4.97
N ASP A 92 -3.69 15.78 -6.07
CA ASP A 92 -2.95 17.03 -6.24
C ASP A 92 -3.97 18.15 -6.56
N LEU A 93 -4.30 18.93 -5.54
CA LEU A 93 -5.32 19.97 -5.65
C LEU A 93 -4.82 21.17 -6.45
N GLU A 94 -3.53 21.34 -6.63
CA GLU A 94 -2.98 22.36 -7.53
C GLU A 94 -3.34 22.02 -8.99
N LYS A 95 -3.12 20.77 -9.41
CA LYS A 95 -3.48 20.33 -10.77
C LYS A 95 -4.98 20.28 -10.99
N LEU A 96 -5.74 19.84 -9.97
CA LEU A 96 -7.17 19.62 -10.09
C LEU A 96 -7.98 20.93 -10.01
N LEU A 97 -7.64 21.82 -9.08
CA LEU A 97 -8.41 23.01 -8.72
C LEU A 97 -7.60 24.31 -8.79
N GLY A 98 -6.29 24.27 -9.09
CA GLY A 98 -5.41 25.42 -9.04
C GLY A 98 -5.04 25.87 -7.62
N TRP A 99 -5.28 25.03 -6.61
CA TRP A 99 -4.96 25.34 -5.21
C TRP A 99 -3.49 24.97 -4.92
N ARG A 100 -2.65 25.94 -5.13
CA ARG A 100 -1.18 25.78 -5.14
C ARG A 100 -0.63 25.16 -3.86
N GLY A 101 0.20 24.12 -4.02
CA GLY A 101 0.88 23.43 -2.93
C GLY A 101 -0.04 22.59 -2.02
N SER A 102 -1.27 22.33 -2.44
CA SER A 102 -2.24 21.57 -1.64
C SER A 102 -2.39 20.14 -2.13
N ARG A 103 -2.48 19.20 -1.19
CA ARG A 103 -2.71 17.77 -1.45
C ARG A 103 -3.75 17.21 -0.50
N PHE A 104 -4.44 16.19 -0.99
CA PHE A 104 -5.35 15.37 -0.20
C PHE A 104 -5.01 13.90 -0.42
N HIS A 105 -5.02 13.13 0.65
CA HIS A 105 -4.79 11.70 0.63
C HIS A 105 -5.86 10.94 1.41
N PHE A 106 -6.24 9.80 0.89
CA PHE A 106 -7.12 8.84 1.53
C PHE A 106 -6.56 7.44 1.31
N ALA A 107 -6.51 6.62 2.36
CA ALA A 107 -6.26 5.19 2.23
C ALA A 107 -7.09 4.39 3.23
N ALA A 108 -7.58 3.25 2.78
CA ALA A 108 -8.24 2.24 3.59
C ALA A 108 -7.51 0.91 3.40
N THR A 109 -7.27 0.22 4.50
CA THR A 109 -6.52 -1.03 4.54
C THR A 109 -7.36 -2.12 5.20
N GLU A 110 -7.32 -3.29 4.63
CA GLU A 110 -7.88 -4.52 5.18
C GLU A 110 -6.75 -5.51 5.40
N ARG A 111 -6.82 -6.26 6.50
CA ARG A 111 -5.89 -7.31 6.85
C ARG A 111 -6.64 -8.56 7.24
N ASP A 112 -6.13 -9.71 6.79
CA ASP A 112 -6.69 -11.03 7.09
C ASP A 112 -5.57 -12.05 7.31
N GLY A 113 -5.91 -13.17 7.96
CA GLY A 113 -5.00 -14.29 8.14
C GLY A 113 -4.63 -14.61 9.57
N ASP A 114 -3.61 -15.47 9.72
CA ASP A 114 -3.15 -16.02 11.00
C ASP A 114 -1.71 -15.61 11.31
N SER A 115 -1.42 -15.34 12.59
CA SER A 115 -0.06 -15.06 13.06
C SER A 115 0.66 -16.32 13.48
N LEU A 116 1.80 -16.59 12.83
CA LEU A 116 2.67 -17.66 13.26
C LEU A 116 3.26 -17.38 14.66
N SER A 117 3.63 -16.12 14.91
CA SER A 117 4.19 -15.72 16.22
C SER A 117 3.20 -15.92 17.35
N ALA A 118 1.98 -15.45 17.20
CA ALA A 118 0.96 -15.59 18.25
C ALA A 118 0.52 -17.03 18.45
N ASP A 119 0.43 -17.81 17.37
CA ASP A 119 -0.11 -19.16 17.42
C ASP A 119 0.87 -20.20 17.95
N ARG A 120 2.18 -20.04 17.62
CA ARG A 120 3.15 -21.12 17.80
C ARG A 120 4.49 -20.73 18.42
N ILE A 121 4.95 -19.50 18.17
CA ILE A 121 6.29 -19.10 18.60
C ILE A 121 6.28 -18.50 20.00
N SER A 122 5.33 -17.61 20.26
CA SER A 122 5.26 -16.88 21.54
C SER A 122 4.58 -17.70 22.61
N ASP A 123 5.06 -17.58 23.86
CA ASP A 123 4.36 -18.12 25.02
C ASP A 123 3.03 -17.39 25.20
N PRO A 124 1.86 -18.08 25.17
CA PRO A 124 0.56 -17.44 25.29
C PRO A 124 0.34 -16.71 26.64
N ARG A 125 1.21 -16.90 27.62
CA ARG A 125 1.20 -16.23 28.91
C ARG A 125 2.04 -14.95 28.92
N ALA A 126 2.80 -14.68 27.87
CA ALA A 126 3.67 -13.54 27.73
C ALA A 126 3.25 -12.66 26.54
N PRO A 127 3.49 -11.35 26.58
CA PRO A 127 3.25 -10.51 25.42
C PRO A 127 4.19 -10.91 24.27
N GLU A 128 3.65 -10.91 23.07
CA GLU A 128 4.43 -11.10 21.85
C GLU A 128 5.46 -9.96 21.70
N LEU A 129 6.72 -10.33 21.48
CA LEU A 129 7.82 -9.37 21.38
C LEU A 129 8.11 -8.95 19.93
N ALA A 130 7.83 -9.84 18.98
CA ALA A 130 8.05 -9.60 17.56
C ALA A 130 7.08 -10.44 16.74
N ALA A 131 6.57 -9.87 15.65
CA ALA A 131 5.74 -10.58 14.69
C ALA A 131 6.60 -11.10 13.54
N THR A 132 6.43 -12.38 13.16
CA THR A 132 7.07 -12.94 11.96
C THR A 132 6.42 -12.45 10.69
N GLN A 133 5.17 -12.00 10.78
CA GLN A 133 4.41 -11.42 9.69
C GLN A 133 4.03 -9.99 10.09
N GLU A 134 4.66 -9.00 9.46
CA GLU A 134 4.47 -7.58 9.83
C GLU A 134 3.10 -7.03 9.52
N ILE A 135 2.47 -7.56 8.47
CA ILE A 135 1.14 -7.15 8.06
C ILE A 135 0.04 -7.71 8.95
N PHE A 136 0.33 -8.74 9.76
CA PHE A 136 -0.66 -9.31 10.69
C PHE A 136 -1.07 -8.31 11.78
N GLY A 137 -2.32 -8.34 12.16
CA GLY A 137 -2.84 -7.63 13.33
C GLY A 137 -3.84 -6.52 13.02
N ARG A 138 -4.29 -5.86 14.09
CA ARG A 138 -5.34 -4.84 14.10
C ARG A 138 -6.74 -5.32 13.69
N GLY A 139 -6.94 -6.65 13.65
CA GLY A 139 -8.22 -7.31 13.33
C GLY A 139 -8.51 -7.40 11.83
N GLU A 140 -9.30 -8.37 11.47
CA GLU A 140 -9.72 -8.74 10.12
C GLU A 140 -10.86 -7.82 9.66
N THR A 141 -10.54 -6.60 9.27
CA THR A 141 -11.56 -5.63 8.88
C THR A 141 -10.96 -4.44 8.13
N TRP A 142 -11.78 -3.83 7.30
CA TRP A 142 -11.44 -2.56 6.68
C TRP A 142 -11.25 -1.45 7.72
N ARG A 143 -10.19 -0.69 7.54
CA ARG A 143 -9.86 0.46 8.38
C ARG A 143 -9.48 1.65 7.52
N LEU A 144 -9.93 2.82 7.94
CA LEU A 144 -9.37 4.06 7.44
C LEU A 144 -7.96 4.20 8.04
N THR A 145 -6.93 3.99 7.23
CA THR A 145 -5.53 4.14 7.64
C THR A 145 -5.09 5.57 7.53
N ASP A 146 -5.34 6.19 6.39
CA ASP A 146 -4.93 7.55 6.11
C ASP A 146 -6.08 8.39 5.60
N PHE A 147 -6.15 9.60 6.10
CA PHE A 147 -7.09 10.61 5.68
C PHE A 147 -6.54 11.97 6.08
N TRP A 148 -5.82 12.60 5.17
CA TRP A 148 -5.17 13.86 5.50
C TRP A 148 -5.20 14.84 4.34
N PHE A 149 -5.06 16.09 4.73
CA PHE A 149 -4.85 17.22 3.86
C PHE A 149 -3.52 17.88 4.21
N SER A 150 -2.76 18.28 3.21
CA SER A 150 -1.55 19.09 3.43
C SER A 150 -1.57 20.35 2.57
N GLN A 151 -0.89 21.38 3.10
CA GLN A 151 -0.69 22.66 2.45
C GLN A 151 0.75 23.09 2.59
N GLN A 152 1.43 23.30 1.47
CA GLN A 152 2.76 23.87 1.40
C GLN A 152 2.72 25.38 1.27
N PHE A 153 3.68 26.05 1.92
CA PHE A 153 3.90 27.48 1.91
C PHE A 153 5.37 27.78 1.62
N MET A 154 5.68 29.00 1.23
CA MET A 154 7.05 29.49 1.00
C MET A 154 7.82 28.61 0.00
N ASP A 155 7.17 28.24 -1.11
CA ASP A 155 7.72 27.38 -2.15
C ASP A 155 8.18 25.99 -1.63
N GLY A 156 7.50 25.47 -0.60
CA GLY A 156 7.73 24.15 -0.02
C GLY A 156 8.65 24.11 1.20
N GLU A 157 9.15 25.27 1.68
CA GLU A 157 9.98 25.32 2.89
C GLU A 157 9.18 25.02 4.17
N PHE A 158 7.87 25.23 4.15
CA PHE A 158 6.98 24.97 5.27
C PHE A 158 5.73 24.22 4.81
N GLU A 159 5.39 23.13 5.49
CA GLU A 159 4.18 22.34 5.23
C GLU A 159 3.37 22.14 6.51
N ILE A 160 2.07 22.29 6.38
CA ILE A 160 1.11 21.87 7.40
C ILE A 160 0.36 20.66 6.87
N LYS A 161 0.43 19.54 7.61
CA LYS A 161 -0.34 18.32 7.35
C LYS A 161 -1.31 18.09 8.50
N ALA A 162 -2.56 17.87 8.20
CA ALA A 162 -3.62 17.69 9.19
C ALA A 162 -4.54 16.55 8.80
N GLY A 163 -4.87 15.71 9.78
CA GLY A 163 -5.75 14.57 9.58
C GLY A 163 -5.28 13.33 10.34
N ARG A 164 -5.65 12.17 9.81
CA ARG A 164 -5.20 10.87 10.27
C ARG A 164 -4.09 10.37 9.37
N PHE A 165 -2.92 10.12 9.90
CA PHE A 165 -1.75 9.58 9.20
C PHE A 165 -0.78 8.95 10.20
N GLY A 166 0.08 8.06 9.71
CA GLY A 166 1.15 7.46 10.50
C GLY A 166 2.31 8.45 10.67
N VAL A 167 2.78 8.67 11.90
CA VAL A 167 3.96 9.53 12.14
C VAL A 167 5.19 9.01 11.41
N GLY A 168 5.30 7.68 11.23
CA GLY A 168 6.39 7.05 10.49
C GLY A 168 6.42 7.36 8.99
N GLU A 169 5.33 7.88 8.42
CA GLU A 169 5.29 8.23 7.01
C GLU A 169 6.12 9.48 6.68
N ASP A 170 6.19 10.42 7.62
CA ASP A 170 6.96 11.66 7.46
C ASP A 170 8.32 11.59 8.15
N PHE A 171 8.46 10.73 9.16
CA PHE A 171 9.67 10.59 9.95
C PHE A 171 10.19 9.15 9.89
N ASN A 172 11.50 9.00 9.70
CA ASN A 172 12.15 7.69 9.65
C ASN A 172 11.67 6.80 8.50
N VAL A 173 11.43 7.39 7.33
CA VAL A 173 11.02 6.70 6.12
C VAL A 173 12.24 6.08 5.45
N PHE A 174 12.13 4.81 5.05
CA PHE A 174 13.10 4.15 4.18
C PHE A 174 12.75 4.39 2.71
N GLU A 175 13.76 4.51 1.85
CA GLU A 175 13.55 4.69 0.40
C GLU A 175 12.92 3.46 -0.30
N CYS A 176 12.86 2.34 0.39
CA CYS A 176 12.23 1.09 -0.05
C CYS A 176 11.21 0.66 0.98
N ASP A 177 10.07 0.17 0.51
CA ASP A 177 9.15 -0.60 1.35
C ASP A 177 9.82 -1.94 1.65
N PHE A 178 10.34 -2.04 2.84
CA PHE A 178 11.02 -3.22 3.32
C PHE A 178 10.18 -3.87 4.41
N GLN A 179 9.75 -5.10 4.17
CA GLN A 179 9.07 -5.91 5.16
C GLN A 179 10.12 -6.71 5.92
N ASN A 180 10.24 -6.48 7.20
CA ASN A 180 11.17 -7.19 8.06
C ASN A 180 10.47 -8.39 8.68
N LEU A 181 10.93 -9.59 8.34
CA LEU A 181 10.42 -10.86 8.85
C LEU A 181 11.20 -11.37 10.08
N ALA A 182 12.00 -10.53 10.73
CA ALA A 182 12.81 -10.90 11.88
C ALA A 182 12.17 -10.57 13.22
#